data_3256b1e4fedc33b891d3763f8647618e
#
_entry.id   3256b1e4fedc33b891d3763f8647618e
#
_cell.length_a   1.000
_cell.length_b   1.000
_cell.length_c   1.000
_cell.angle_alpha   90.00
_cell.angle_beta   90.00
_cell.angle_gamma   90.00
#
_symmetry.space_group_name_H-M   'P 1'
#
loop_
_entity.id
_entity.type
_entity.pdbx_description
1 polymer ?
#
loop_
_entity_poly.entity_id
_entity_poly.type
_entity_poly.pdbx_seq_one_letter_code
_entity_poly.pdbx_strand_id
1 'polypeptide(L)'
;MTNKTASHLNLFLTIKVGGWTFISRVAGLIRDIFTTNLLGASIFHDIFVVVLKIPNVFRKFFAEGAFSQAFIPIYSEYLGSKDDKGSQDFLNALFGILLSALFIFTTLALLFAPIFILIFAPGFYFDIQKQDLAVSLLRIMFPYLALISLVAFAAGIQNSHNLSLIHI
;
A
#
# COMPACT_ATOMS: atom_id res chain seq x y z
N MET A 1 -38.48 -3.49 18.92
CA MET A 1 -38.20 -2.17 18.33
C MET A 1 -36.73 -1.97 17.94
N THR A 2 -35.80 -2.81 18.36
CA THR A 2 -34.33 -2.70 18.17
C THR A 2 -33.82 -3.02 16.76
N ASN A 3 -34.58 -3.77 15.97
CA ASN A 3 -34.06 -4.24 14.65
C ASN A 3 -34.17 -3.18 13.51
N LYS A 4 -35.09 -2.24 13.58
CA LYS A 4 -35.26 -1.18 12.59
C LYS A 4 -34.17 -0.08 12.70
N THR A 5 -33.82 0.29 13.92
CA THR A 5 -32.75 1.29 14.18
C THR A 5 -31.37 0.78 13.75
N ALA A 6 -31.05 -0.49 13.96
CA ALA A 6 -29.84 -1.11 13.50
C ALA A 6 -29.77 -1.18 11.97
N SER A 7 -30.88 -1.45 11.28
CA SER A 7 -30.89 -1.49 9.81
C SER A 7 -30.69 -0.10 9.18
N HIS A 8 -31.27 0.95 9.75
CA HIS A 8 -31.07 2.32 9.27
C HIS A 8 -29.64 2.82 9.51
N LEU A 9 -29.04 2.47 10.66
CA LEU A 9 -27.66 2.81 10.96
C LEU A 9 -26.70 2.13 9.98
N ASN A 10 -26.90 0.84 9.71
CA ASN A 10 -26.09 0.09 8.75
C ASN A 10 -26.24 0.65 7.32
N LEU A 11 -27.45 1.02 6.90
CA LEU A 11 -27.70 1.63 5.59
C LEU A 11 -27.00 2.97 5.46
N PHE A 12 -27.09 3.83 6.49
CA PHE A 12 -26.42 5.14 6.50
C PHE A 12 -24.90 5.00 6.42
N LEU A 13 -24.31 4.07 7.18
CA LEU A 13 -22.88 3.78 7.15
C LEU A 13 -22.43 3.26 5.78
N THR A 14 -23.23 2.36 5.19
CA THR A 14 -22.93 1.82 3.84
C THR A 14 -22.96 2.92 2.77
N ILE A 15 -23.95 3.81 2.84
CA ILE A 15 -24.05 4.95 1.91
C ILE A 15 -22.86 5.90 2.09
N LYS A 16 -22.47 6.19 3.33
CA LYS A 16 -21.32 7.06 3.62
C LYS A 16 -20.01 6.47 3.07
N VAL A 17 -19.74 5.19 3.32
CA VAL A 17 -18.56 4.49 2.80
C VAL A 17 -18.60 4.40 1.27
N GLY A 18 -19.76 4.05 0.71
CA GLY A 18 -19.96 4.00 -0.74
C GLY A 18 -19.73 5.36 -1.40
N GLY A 19 -20.20 6.43 -0.77
CA GLY A 19 -19.99 7.81 -1.24
C GLY A 19 -18.51 8.20 -1.27
N TRP A 20 -17.77 7.96 -0.20
CA TRP A 20 -16.32 8.21 -0.16
C TRP A 20 -15.55 7.37 -1.16
N THR A 21 -15.93 6.10 -1.32
CA THR A 21 -15.33 5.21 -2.32
C THR A 21 -15.59 5.72 -3.74
N PHE A 22 -16.80 6.20 -4.03
CA PHE A 22 -17.15 6.79 -5.32
C PHE A 22 -16.32 8.04 -5.61
N ILE A 23 -16.23 8.98 -4.64
CA ILE A 23 -15.41 10.19 -4.77
C ILE A 23 -13.94 9.83 -5.04
N SER A 24 -13.39 8.86 -4.30
CA SER A 24 -12.03 8.39 -4.50
C SER A 24 -11.80 7.81 -5.90
N ARG A 25 -12.76 7.05 -6.43
CA ARG A 25 -12.69 6.50 -7.80
C ARG A 25 -12.77 7.60 -8.86
N VAL A 26 -13.66 8.59 -8.68
CA VAL A 26 -13.76 9.75 -9.58
C VAL A 26 -12.46 10.55 -9.55
N ALA A 27 -11.91 10.83 -8.38
CA ALA A 27 -10.62 11.50 -8.25
C ALA A 27 -9.48 10.73 -8.94
N GLY A 28 -9.48 9.39 -8.81
CA GLY A 28 -8.55 8.51 -9.53
C GLY A 28 -8.69 8.63 -11.05
N LEU A 29 -9.91 8.62 -11.56
CA LEU A 29 -10.18 8.80 -12.99
C LEU A 29 -9.72 10.18 -13.50
N ILE A 30 -10.00 11.24 -12.75
CA ILE A 30 -9.55 12.61 -13.06
C ILE A 30 -8.02 12.64 -13.11
N ARG A 31 -7.33 12.07 -12.12
CA ARG A 31 -5.88 11.95 -12.10
C ARG A 31 -5.36 11.26 -13.36
N ASP A 32 -5.97 10.14 -13.75
CA ASP A 32 -5.52 9.35 -14.90
C ASP A 32 -5.73 10.11 -16.22
N ILE A 33 -6.85 10.83 -16.37
CA ILE A 33 -7.10 11.71 -17.50
C ILE A 33 -6.05 12.84 -17.55
N PHE A 34 -5.77 13.51 -16.42
CA PHE A 34 -4.76 14.55 -16.36
C PHE A 34 -3.36 14.00 -16.70
N THR A 35 -2.99 12.87 -16.13
CA THR A 35 -1.69 12.24 -16.39
C THR A 35 -1.54 11.89 -17.88
N THR A 36 -2.58 11.32 -18.49
CA THR A 36 -2.58 10.96 -19.90
C THR A 36 -2.55 12.19 -20.81
N ASN A 37 -3.26 13.25 -20.46
CA ASN A 37 -3.25 14.49 -21.24
C ASN A 37 -1.93 15.26 -21.13
N LEU A 38 -1.32 15.31 -19.94
CA LEU A 38 -0.06 16.03 -19.72
C LEU A 38 1.15 15.29 -20.27
N LEU A 39 1.21 13.98 -20.09
CA LEU A 39 2.33 13.15 -20.53
C LEU A 39 2.15 12.60 -21.95
N GLY A 40 0.90 12.55 -22.43
CA GLY A 40 0.53 12.04 -23.76
C GLY A 40 0.98 10.58 -23.97
N ALA A 41 1.06 10.17 -25.21
CA ALA A 41 1.67 8.91 -25.63
C ALA A 41 3.19 9.10 -25.77
N SER A 42 3.84 9.55 -24.70
CA SER A 42 5.30 9.80 -24.68
C SER A 42 6.04 8.60 -24.12
N ILE A 43 7.30 8.46 -24.53
CA ILE A 43 8.23 7.46 -23.96
C ILE A 43 8.31 7.60 -22.42
N PHE A 44 8.23 8.82 -21.91
CA PHE A 44 8.22 9.09 -20.48
C PHE A 44 7.01 8.46 -19.77
N HIS A 45 5.83 8.57 -20.36
CA HIS A 45 4.60 7.98 -19.80
C HIS A 45 4.69 6.46 -19.76
N ASP A 46 5.16 5.83 -20.83
CA ASP A 46 5.34 4.38 -20.90
C ASP A 46 6.32 3.88 -19.82
N ILE A 47 7.45 4.55 -19.66
CA ILE A 47 8.43 4.23 -18.63
C ILE A 47 7.82 4.41 -17.24
N PHE A 48 7.13 5.53 -17.00
CA PHE A 48 6.47 5.82 -15.72
C PHE A 48 5.48 4.73 -15.32
N VAL A 49 4.60 4.31 -16.24
CA VAL A 49 3.58 3.28 -16.00
C VAL A 49 4.22 1.93 -15.68
N VAL A 50 5.28 1.55 -16.42
CA VAL A 50 5.98 0.28 -16.20
C VAL A 50 6.72 0.30 -14.86
N VAL A 51 7.45 1.37 -14.57
CA VAL A 51 8.21 1.51 -13.33
C VAL A 51 7.31 1.54 -12.10
N LEU A 52 6.14 2.19 -12.18
CA LEU A 52 5.15 2.23 -11.10
C LEU A 52 4.63 0.83 -10.74
N LYS A 53 4.59 -0.10 -11.67
CA LYS A 53 4.15 -1.47 -11.41
C LYS A 53 5.08 -2.21 -10.45
N ILE A 54 6.38 -1.90 -10.45
CA ILE A 54 7.39 -2.60 -9.64
C ILE A 54 7.09 -2.45 -8.14
N PRO A 55 7.07 -1.25 -7.53
CA PRO A 55 6.73 -1.11 -6.13
C PRO A 55 5.29 -1.57 -5.82
N ASN A 56 4.35 -1.47 -6.77
CA ASN A 56 2.99 -1.96 -6.58
C ASN A 56 2.89 -3.49 -6.47
N VAL A 57 3.74 -4.24 -7.16
CA VAL A 57 3.83 -5.71 -6.98
C VAL A 57 4.27 -6.02 -5.56
N PHE A 58 5.33 -5.37 -5.07
CA PHE A 58 5.81 -5.58 -3.70
C PHE A 58 4.84 -5.07 -2.63
N ARG A 59 4.07 -4.03 -2.92
CA ARG A 59 3.00 -3.55 -2.04
C ARG A 59 2.00 -4.66 -1.69
N LYS A 60 1.66 -5.52 -2.65
CA LYS A 60 0.75 -6.65 -2.40
C LYS A 60 1.31 -7.65 -1.39
N PHE A 61 2.63 -7.82 -1.34
CA PHE A 61 3.27 -8.69 -0.35
C PHE A 61 3.34 -8.04 1.03
N PHE A 62 3.82 -6.80 1.12
CA PHE A 62 4.08 -6.12 2.40
C PHE A 62 2.84 -5.44 3.00
N ALA A 63 1.92 -4.93 2.19
CA ALA A 63 0.80 -4.13 2.68
C ALA A 63 -0.55 -4.87 2.68
N GLU A 64 -0.84 -5.66 1.64
CA GLU A 64 -2.17 -6.23 1.44
C GLU A 64 -2.24 -7.76 1.64
N GLY A 65 -1.11 -8.45 1.55
CA GLY A 65 -1.05 -9.90 1.47
C GLY A 65 -0.68 -10.60 2.77
N ALA A 66 0.42 -11.35 2.74
CA ALA A 66 0.84 -12.25 3.80
C ALA A 66 0.98 -11.58 5.17
N PHE A 67 1.46 -10.32 5.21
CA PHE A 67 1.64 -9.62 6.47
C PHE A 67 0.30 -9.36 7.18
N SER A 68 -0.68 -8.74 6.52
CA SER A 68 -1.98 -8.43 7.12
C SER A 68 -2.75 -9.69 7.50
N GLN A 69 -2.67 -10.74 6.68
CA GLN A 69 -3.35 -12.01 6.94
C GLN A 69 -2.76 -12.78 8.13
N ALA A 70 -1.45 -12.70 8.33
CA ALA A 70 -0.80 -13.33 9.48
C ALA A 70 -0.91 -12.49 10.76
N PHE A 71 -0.82 -11.17 10.64
CA PHE A 71 -0.79 -10.24 11.76
C PHE A 71 -2.14 -10.15 12.50
N ILE A 72 -3.23 -9.92 11.75
CA ILE A 72 -4.54 -9.61 12.34
C ILE A 72 -5.05 -10.72 13.27
N PRO A 73 -5.01 -12.02 12.93
CA PRO A 73 -5.46 -13.08 13.82
C PRO A 73 -4.65 -13.16 15.11
N ILE A 74 -3.31 -13.12 15.00
CA ILE A 74 -2.41 -13.23 16.14
C ILE A 74 -2.59 -12.04 17.09
N TYR A 75 -2.66 -10.84 16.56
CA TYR A 75 -2.87 -9.65 17.38
C TYR A 75 -4.24 -9.64 18.05
N SER A 76 -5.30 -10.11 17.37
CA SER A 76 -6.62 -10.24 17.94
C SER A 76 -6.67 -11.26 19.09
N GLU A 77 -5.85 -12.31 19.05
CA GLU A 77 -5.70 -13.28 20.14
C GLU A 77 -5.10 -12.64 21.40
N TYR A 78 -4.05 -11.83 21.24
CA TYR A 78 -3.45 -11.06 22.35
C TYR A 78 -4.46 -10.08 22.97
N LEU A 79 -5.25 -9.39 22.16
CA LEU A 79 -6.32 -8.50 22.65
C LEU A 79 -7.40 -9.28 23.42
N GLY A 80 -7.75 -10.48 22.97
CA GLY A 80 -8.73 -11.35 23.63
C GLY A 80 -8.26 -11.90 24.99
N SER A 81 -6.98 -12.09 25.17
CA SER A 81 -6.37 -12.59 26.42
C SER A 81 -6.29 -11.54 27.54
N LYS A 82 -6.61 -10.28 27.27
CA LYS A 82 -6.46 -9.11 28.16
C LYS A 82 -5.03 -8.92 28.69
N ASP A 83 -4.04 -9.40 27.96
CA ASP A 83 -2.64 -9.18 28.24
C ASP A 83 -2.15 -7.91 27.52
N ASP A 84 -2.39 -6.78 28.14
CA ASP A 84 -2.03 -5.47 27.56
C ASP A 84 -0.52 -5.32 27.34
N LYS A 85 0.31 -5.89 28.22
CA LYS A 85 1.76 -5.84 28.07
C LYS A 85 2.23 -6.73 26.91
N GLY A 86 1.79 -7.98 26.88
CA GLY A 86 2.12 -8.91 25.80
C GLY A 86 1.69 -8.37 24.43
N SER A 87 0.50 -7.75 24.37
CA SER A 87 -0.01 -7.09 23.16
C SER A 87 0.89 -5.95 22.69
N GLN A 88 1.32 -5.07 23.59
CA GLN A 88 2.23 -3.96 23.25
C GLN A 88 3.62 -4.44 22.85
N ASP A 89 4.19 -5.40 23.59
CA ASP A 89 5.49 -5.96 23.27
C ASP A 89 5.50 -6.66 21.91
N PHE A 90 4.43 -7.37 21.57
CA PHE A 90 4.23 -7.96 20.26
C PHE A 90 4.16 -6.91 19.16
N LEU A 91 3.38 -5.84 19.34
CA LEU A 91 3.30 -4.73 18.36
C LEU A 91 4.64 -4.05 18.14
N ASN A 92 5.36 -3.76 19.22
CA ASN A 92 6.67 -3.09 19.15
C ASN A 92 7.71 -3.97 18.43
N ALA A 93 7.75 -5.27 18.75
CA ALA A 93 8.64 -6.21 18.09
C ALA A 93 8.31 -6.33 16.59
N LEU A 94 7.03 -6.48 16.26
CA LEU A 94 6.58 -6.61 14.88
C LEU A 94 6.81 -5.34 14.07
N PHE A 95 6.55 -4.17 14.65
CA PHE A 95 6.84 -2.89 14.03
C PHE A 95 8.34 -2.73 13.75
N GLY A 96 9.19 -3.10 14.72
CA GLY A 96 10.66 -3.08 14.54
C GLY A 96 11.12 -4.01 13.42
N ILE A 97 10.59 -5.23 13.34
CA ILE A 97 10.90 -6.18 12.27
C ILE A 97 10.44 -5.63 10.92
N LEU A 98 9.19 -5.13 10.83
CA LEU A 98 8.64 -4.57 9.60
C LEU A 98 9.46 -3.38 9.12
N LEU A 99 9.77 -2.45 10.02
CA LEU A 99 10.56 -1.25 9.69
C LEU A 99 11.95 -1.63 9.19
N SER A 100 12.62 -2.57 9.88
CA SER A 100 13.95 -3.06 9.50
C SER A 100 13.91 -3.76 8.13
N ALA A 101 12.93 -4.62 7.92
CA ALA A 101 12.76 -5.32 6.64
C ALA A 101 12.48 -4.35 5.49
N LEU A 102 11.60 -3.37 5.69
CA LEU A 102 11.30 -2.33 4.69
C LEU A 102 12.50 -1.45 4.41
N PHE A 103 13.26 -1.09 5.44
CA PHE A 103 14.48 -0.28 5.28
C PHE A 103 15.53 -1.03 4.47
N ILE A 104 15.83 -2.28 4.84
CA ILE A 104 16.79 -3.12 4.12
C ILE A 104 16.34 -3.33 2.67
N PHE A 105 15.08 -3.71 2.48
CA PHE A 105 14.54 -3.98 1.15
C PHE A 105 14.55 -2.74 0.27
N THR A 106 14.12 -1.59 0.80
CA THR A 106 14.15 -0.31 0.07
C THR A 106 15.58 0.08 -0.29
N THR A 107 16.52 -0.03 0.65
CA THR A 107 17.93 0.28 0.40
C THR A 107 18.52 -0.62 -0.68
N LEU A 108 18.27 -1.93 -0.61
CA LEU A 108 18.71 -2.86 -1.65
C LEU A 108 18.09 -2.53 -3.01
N ALA A 109 16.81 -2.19 -3.05
CA ALA A 109 16.15 -1.82 -4.30
C ALA A 109 16.69 -0.53 -4.91
N LEU A 110 17.07 0.45 -4.08
CA LEU A 110 17.71 1.68 -4.54
C LEU A 110 19.11 1.45 -5.09
N LEU A 111 19.89 0.60 -4.42
CA LEU A 111 21.25 0.24 -4.84
C LEU A 111 21.24 -0.60 -6.13
N PHE A 112 20.35 -1.58 -6.19
CA PHE A 112 20.25 -2.53 -7.28
C PHE A 112 19.12 -2.18 -8.27
N ALA A 113 18.70 -0.92 -8.34
CA ALA A 113 17.63 -0.45 -9.22
C ALA A 113 17.82 -0.87 -10.70
N PRO A 114 19.03 -0.86 -11.30
CA PRO A 114 19.22 -1.36 -12.66
C PRO A 114 18.84 -2.84 -12.84
N ILE A 115 19.10 -3.67 -11.82
CA ILE A 115 18.76 -5.09 -11.85
C ILE A 115 17.23 -5.27 -11.78
N PHE A 116 16.54 -4.49 -10.97
CA PHE A 116 15.09 -4.49 -10.94
C PHE A 116 14.49 -4.12 -12.30
N ILE A 117 15.03 -3.08 -12.96
CA ILE A 117 14.58 -2.72 -14.31
C ILE A 117 14.85 -3.85 -15.30
N LEU A 118 16.01 -4.48 -15.25
CA LEU A 118 16.33 -5.61 -16.13
C LEU A 118 15.35 -6.78 -15.96
N ILE A 119 14.94 -7.09 -14.73
CA ILE A 119 14.01 -8.20 -14.44
C ILE A 119 12.58 -7.87 -14.86
N PHE A 120 12.09 -6.67 -14.52
CA PHE A 120 10.68 -6.29 -14.70
C PHE A 120 10.38 -5.60 -16.03
N ALA A 121 11.40 -5.01 -16.66
CA ALA A 121 11.29 -4.27 -17.93
C ALA A 121 12.50 -4.53 -18.84
N PRO A 122 12.77 -5.78 -19.25
CA PRO A 122 13.96 -6.12 -20.05
C PRO A 122 14.02 -5.37 -21.37
N GLY A 123 12.88 -4.93 -21.92
CA GLY A 123 12.83 -4.15 -23.16
C GLY A 123 13.49 -2.77 -23.05
N PHE A 124 13.71 -2.24 -21.83
CA PHE A 124 14.42 -0.96 -21.65
C PHE A 124 15.93 -1.11 -21.60
N TYR A 125 16.43 -2.34 -21.47
CA TYR A 125 17.88 -2.61 -21.37
C TYR A 125 18.65 -2.23 -22.65
N PHE A 126 18.00 -2.35 -23.80
CA PHE A 126 18.63 -2.06 -25.11
C PHE A 126 18.63 -0.57 -25.48
N ASP A 127 18.00 0.28 -24.68
CA ASP A 127 17.93 1.73 -24.89
C ASP A 127 18.43 2.43 -23.62
N ILE A 128 19.68 2.92 -23.70
CA ILE A 128 20.37 3.54 -22.55
C ILE A 128 19.57 4.70 -21.96
N GLN A 129 18.92 5.51 -22.80
CA GLN A 129 18.14 6.65 -22.32
C GLN A 129 16.89 6.19 -21.55
N LYS A 130 16.21 5.16 -22.04
CA LYS A 130 15.05 4.58 -21.32
C LYS A 130 15.47 3.91 -20.03
N GLN A 131 16.59 3.20 -20.02
CA GLN A 131 17.11 2.54 -18.84
C GLN A 131 17.47 3.55 -17.75
N ASP A 132 18.22 4.59 -18.05
CA ASP A 132 18.63 5.61 -17.08
C ASP A 132 17.42 6.35 -16.49
N LEU A 133 16.45 6.69 -17.34
CA LEU A 133 15.20 7.31 -16.89
C LEU A 133 14.39 6.36 -16.01
N ALA A 134 14.26 5.09 -16.38
CA ALA A 134 13.55 4.08 -15.61
C ALA A 134 14.20 3.84 -14.24
N VAL A 135 15.53 3.75 -14.18
CA VAL A 135 16.28 3.60 -12.92
C VAL A 135 16.09 4.82 -12.03
N SER A 136 16.16 6.03 -12.58
CA SER A 136 15.96 7.26 -11.83
C SER A 136 14.55 7.36 -11.26
N LEU A 137 13.54 7.06 -12.08
CA LEU A 137 12.14 7.01 -11.63
C LEU A 137 11.92 5.94 -10.58
N LEU A 138 12.49 4.74 -10.72
CA LEU A 138 12.38 3.68 -9.74
C LEU A 138 12.93 4.12 -8.39
N ARG A 139 14.10 4.76 -8.37
CA ARG A 139 14.71 5.27 -7.14
C ARG A 139 13.82 6.29 -6.42
N ILE A 140 13.13 7.16 -7.17
CA ILE A 140 12.20 8.14 -6.59
C ILE A 140 10.92 7.48 -6.07
N MET A 141 10.41 6.49 -6.80
CA MET A 141 9.11 5.89 -6.51
C MET A 141 9.18 4.76 -5.47
N PHE A 142 10.32 4.06 -5.36
CA PHE A 142 10.43 2.88 -4.52
C PHE A 142 10.21 3.15 -3.01
N PRO A 143 10.65 4.28 -2.41
CA PRO A 143 10.34 4.62 -1.02
C PRO A 143 8.85 4.69 -0.68
N TYR A 144 7.98 4.90 -1.68
CA TYR A 144 6.53 4.81 -1.52
C TYR A 144 6.10 3.46 -0.93
N LEU A 145 6.80 2.36 -1.25
CA LEU A 145 6.51 1.04 -0.72
C LEU A 145 6.58 1.01 0.81
N ALA A 146 7.61 1.62 1.40
CA ALA A 146 7.75 1.69 2.85
C ALA A 146 6.59 2.45 3.48
N LEU A 147 6.23 3.61 2.92
CA LEU A 147 5.14 4.44 3.43
C LEU A 147 3.79 3.71 3.38
N ILE A 148 3.45 3.09 2.25
CA ILE A 148 2.16 2.39 2.12
C ILE A 148 2.09 1.14 2.99
N SER A 149 3.22 0.47 3.25
CA SER A 149 3.28 -0.68 4.14
C SER A 149 3.08 -0.28 5.60
N LEU A 150 3.61 0.87 6.02
CA LEU A 150 3.36 1.42 7.36
C LEU A 150 1.89 1.83 7.54
N VAL A 151 1.28 2.42 6.52
CA VAL A 151 -0.16 2.74 6.52
C VAL A 151 -0.99 1.47 6.65
N ALA A 152 -0.65 0.41 5.93
CA ALA A 152 -1.34 -0.86 6.02
C ALA A 152 -1.19 -1.53 7.39
N PHE A 153 -0.01 -1.42 8.02
CA PHE A 153 0.22 -1.87 9.39
C PHE A 153 -0.69 -1.13 10.38
N ALA A 154 -0.72 0.20 10.32
CA ALA A 154 -1.58 1.02 11.16
C ALA A 154 -3.07 0.69 10.96
N ALA A 155 -3.51 0.50 9.71
CA ALA A 155 -4.87 0.06 9.39
C ALA A 155 -5.18 -1.33 9.95
N GLY A 156 -4.22 -2.25 9.93
CA GLY A 156 -4.35 -3.57 10.54
C GLY A 156 -4.60 -3.50 12.05
N ILE A 157 -3.88 -2.65 12.77
CA ILE A 157 -4.08 -2.40 14.20
C ILE A 157 -5.49 -1.86 14.45
N GLN A 158 -5.91 -0.86 13.70
CA GLN A 158 -7.26 -0.26 13.85
C GLN A 158 -8.37 -1.28 13.61
N ASN A 159 -8.22 -2.14 12.60
CA ASN A 159 -9.18 -3.19 12.30
C ASN A 159 -9.27 -4.23 13.42
N SER A 160 -8.16 -4.58 14.06
CA SER A 160 -8.12 -5.54 15.18
C SER A 160 -8.81 -5.01 16.44
N HIS A 161 -8.84 -3.69 16.64
CA HIS A 161 -9.59 -3.05 17.72
C HIS A 161 -11.09 -2.85 17.42
N ASN A 162 -11.64 -3.46 16.38
CA ASN A 162 -13.01 -3.21 15.89
C ASN A 162 -13.29 -1.72 15.58
N LEU A 163 -12.24 -0.91 15.49
CA LEU A 163 -12.32 0.44 15.00
C LEU A 163 -12.36 0.35 13.47
N SER A 164 -13.51 -0.05 12.95
CA SER A 164 -13.75 -0.04 11.51
C SER A 164 -13.46 1.37 10.99
N LEU A 165 -12.79 1.46 9.83
CA LEU A 165 -12.60 2.71 9.06
C LEU A 165 -13.91 3.50 8.83
N ILE A 166 -15.03 2.95 9.26
CA ILE A 166 -16.37 3.53 9.23
C ILE A 166 -16.53 4.64 10.30
N HIS A 167 -15.65 4.71 11.30
CA HIS A 167 -15.71 5.71 12.38
C HIS A 167 -14.79 6.91 12.17
N ILE A 168 -14.00 6.95 11.09
CA ILE A 168 -13.29 8.14 10.61
C ILE A 168 -14.05 8.73 9.38
#